data_0a3fc11e364e764df2717c3ef7d638aa
#
_entry.id   0a3fc11e364e764df2717c3ef7d638aa
#
_cell.length_a   1.000
_cell.length_b   1.000
_cell.length_c   1.000
_cell.angle_alpha   90.00
_cell.angle_beta   90.00
_cell.angle_gamma   90.00
#
_symmetry.space_group_name_H-M   'P 1'
#
loop_
_entity.id
_entity.type
_entity.pdbx_description
1 polymer ?
#
loop_
_entity_poly.entity_id
_entity_poly.type
_entity_poly.pdbx_seq_one_letter_code
_entity_poly.pdbx_strand_id
1 'polypeptide(L)'
;MQFQKGLSERQFRELYGTEDQCRAALFGWRWPNGFTCPRCGDVRYSEIKTRRLMQCRTCRRQVSLTAGTIFHSSNLALTVWFQALYHITQSKKGISSLELARRLGVAYNTAWKIQHKLMQVMLEREAGQPLGGGGRRVEIDDAYLGGARSGGKRGRGAPAKTPFVAAVETADKGGAHRVKLTPVRGFRKAEIKRLVRRTIAPGSIVVSDGLSCFSAIAEAGCDHHPMITGGGPRAVKLEAFKWVNTTLGNVKNSIRGTYHAIRPQHTPRYLAQFAYRFNRRYRLEEMIPRLAWVALRTPPMPYHLLKLAENSA
;
A
#
# COMPACT_ATOMS: atom_id res chain seq x y z
N MET A 1 -12.28 -19.08 -8.83
CA MET A 1 -12.00 -17.88 -8.01
C MET A 1 -13.32 -17.37 -7.49
N GLN A 2 -13.53 -17.39 -6.19
CA GLN A 2 -14.81 -17.00 -5.61
C GLN A 2 -15.06 -15.52 -5.88
N PHE A 3 -16.26 -15.16 -6.34
CA PHE A 3 -16.65 -13.78 -6.58
C PHE A 3 -16.63 -13.01 -5.26
N GLN A 4 -15.84 -11.94 -5.20
CA GLN A 4 -15.73 -11.10 -4.02
C GLN A 4 -16.55 -9.84 -4.25
N LYS A 5 -17.59 -9.68 -3.43
CA LYS A 5 -18.46 -8.52 -3.51
C LYS A 5 -17.69 -7.26 -3.08
N GLY A 6 -17.44 -6.38 -4.04
CA GLY A 6 -16.93 -5.04 -3.79
C GLY A 6 -18.06 -4.05 -3.56
N LEU A 7 -17.70 -2.81 -3.24
CA LEU A 7 -18.63 -1.71 -3.18
C LEU A 7 -19.01 -1.30 -4.61
N SER A 8 -20.27 -1.44 -4.99
CA SER A 8 -20.75 -0.98 -6.29
C SER A 8 -20.76 0.55 -6.35
N GLU A 9 -20.73 1.09 -7.58
CA GLU A 9 -20.79 2.55 -7.78
C GLU A 9 -22.08 3.15 -7.21
N ARG A 10 -23.20 2.44 -7.33
CA ARG A 10 -24.47 2.83 -6.73
C ARG A 10 -24.37 2.91 -5.20
N GLN A 11 -23.89 1.86 -4.55
CA GLN A 11 -23.69 1.83 -3.09
C GLN A 11 -22.70 2.92 -2.63
N PHE A 12 -21.64 3.16 -3.41
CA PHE A 12 -20.70 4.23 -3.13
C PHE A 12 -21.40 5.60 -3.13
N ARG A 13 -22.26 5.88 -4.13
CA ARG A 13 -23.00 7.14 -4.21
C ARG A 13 -24.02 7.28 -3.08
N GLU A 14 -24.66 6.20 -2.69
CA GLU A 14 -25.60 6.18 -1.55
C GLU A 14 -24.89 6.51 -0.22
N LEU A 15 -23.65 6.06 -0.04
CA LEU A 15 -22.87 6.26 1.20
C LEU A 15 -22.06 7.55 1.23
N TYR A 16 -21.53 8.00 0.07
CA TYR A 16 -20.50 9.04 -0.02
C TYR A 16 -20.73 9.99 -1.20
N GLY A 17 -21.96 10.08 -1.69
CA GLY A 17 -22.29 10.89 -2.87
C GLY A 17 -22.33 12.40 -2.62
N THR A 18 -22.51 12.82 -1.38
CA THR A 18 -22.59 14.26 -1.00
C THR A 18 -21.44 14.66 -0.09
N GLU A 19 -21.14 15.97 -0.07
CA GLU A 19 -20.11 16.53 0.80
C GLU A 19 -20.41 16.28 2.29
N ASP A 20 -21.68 16.34 2.67
CA ASP A 20 -22.12 16.12 4.05
C ASP A 20 -21.99 14.66 4.47
N GLN A 21 -22.31 13.70 3.58
CA GLN A 21 -22.07 12.28 3.83
C GLN A 21 -20.56 11.99 4.00
N CYS A 22 -19.73 12.53 3.13
CA CYS A 22 -18.27 12.39 3.24
C CYS A 22 -17.75 13.00 4.56
N ARG A 23 -18.28 14.16 4.94
CA ARG A 23 -17.92 14.86 6.18
C ARG A 23 -18.31 14.04 7.41
N ALA A 24 -19.53 13.53 7.44
CA ALA A 24 -20.04 12.69 8.53
C ALA A 24 -19.20 11.42 8.68
N ALA A 25 -18.88 10.74 7.58
CA ALA A 25 -18.04 9.56 7.58
C ALA A 25 -16.62 9.86 8.13
N LEU A 26 -15.96 10.93 7.63
CA LEU A 26 -14.65 11.32 8.15
C LEU A 26 -14.69 11.72 9.62
N PHE A 27 -15.74 12.38 10.07
CA PHE A 27 -15.90 12.75 11.48
C PHE A 27 -15.96 11.51 12.36
N GLY A 28 -16.82 10.53 12.02
CA GLY A 28 -16.95 9.29 12.76
C GLY A 28 -15.64 8.47 12.78
N TRP A 29 -14.87 8.46 11.68
CA TRP A 29 -13.57 7.76 11.66
C TRP A 29 -12.46 8.52 12.40
N ARG A 30 -12.52 9.84 12.44
CA ARG A 30 -11.56 10.67 13.17
C ARG A 30 -11.79 10.61 14.67
N TRP A 31 -13.03 10.67 15.08
CA TRP A 31 -13.47 10.69 16.47
C TRP A 31 -14.57 9.64 16.72
N PRO A 32 -14.20 8.37 16.82
CA PRO A 32 -15.18 7.28 17.02
C PRO A 32 -16.03 7.43 18.29
N ASN A 33 -15.47 8.07 19.32
CA ASN A 33 -16.13 8.34 20.60
C ASN A 33 -16.62 9.79 20.73
N GLY A 34 -16.81 10.49 19.60
CA GLY A 34 -17.14 11.91 19.59
C GLY A 34 -15.90 12.81 19.56
N PHE A 35 -16.14 14.10 19.31
CA PHE A 35 -15.08 15.10 19.21
C PHE A 35 -14.19 15.11 20.46
N THR A 36 -12.89 15.20 20.24
CA THR A 36 -11.91 15.44 21.29
C THR A 36 -10.96 16.55 20.84
N CYS A 37 -10.85 17.59 21.65
CA CYS A 37 -10.01 18.73 21.35
C CYS A 37 -8.52 18.32 21.41
N PRO A 38 -7.73 18.51 20.31
CA PRO A 38 -6.33 18.11 20.28
C PRO A 38 -5.41 18.97 21.16
N ARG A 39 -5.94 20.05 21.78
CA ARG A 39 -5.19 20.93 22.68
C ARG A 39 -5.45 20.62 24.15
N CYS A 40 -6.71 20.49 24.56
CA CYS A 40 -7.08 20.37 25.97
C CYS A 40 -7.86 19.09 26.33
N GLY A 41 -8.15 18.22 25.35
CA GLY A 41 -8.88 16.98 25.57
C GLY A 41 -10.40 17.13 25.80
N ASP A 42 -10.94 18.35 25.90
CA ASP A 42 -12.38 18.53 26.10
C ASP A 42 -13.19 18.02 24.92
N VAL A 43 -14.33 17.42 25.20
CA VAL A 43 -15.24 16.82 24.18
C VAL A 43 -16.32 17.78 23.70
N ARG A 44 -16.53 18.91 24.41
CA ARG A 44 -17.57 19.89 24.08
C ARG A 44 -17.08 20.84 23.00
N TYR A 45 -17.88 21.01 21.95
CA TYR A 45 -17.59 21.93 20.87
C TYR A 45 -18.85 22.63 20.36
N SER A 46 -18.65 23.71 19.63
CA SER A 46 -19.64 24.33 18.77
C SER A 46 -19.16 24.31 17.31
N GLU A 47 -20.08 24.15 16.37
CA GLU A 47 -19.76 24.17 14.97
C GLU A 47 -19.82 25.58 14.39
N ILE A 48 -18.76 26.03 13.75
CA ILE A 48 -18.71 27.26 12.95
C ILE A 48 -19.09 26.86 11.52
N LYS A 49 -20.36 26.89 11.20
CA LYS A 49 -20.93 26.41 9.91
C LYS A 49 -20.31 27.10 8.70
N THR A 50 -20.09 28.40 8.74
CA THR A 50 -19.52 29.20 7.63
C THR A 50 -18.11 28.77 7.24
N ARG A 51 -17.31 28.30 8.21
CA ARG A 51 -15.93 27.85 8.02
C ARG A 51 -15.78 26.34 8.09
N ARG A 52 -16.86 25.62 8.40
CA ARG A 52 -16.85 24.15 8.62
C ARG A 52 -15.81 23.69 9.65
N LEU A 53 -15.64 24.47 10.74
CA LEU A 53 -14.71 24.22 11.82
C LEU A 53 -15.47 23.84 13.10
N MET A 54 -14.82 23.05 13.95
CA MET A 54 -15.24 22.76 15.30
C MET A 54 -14.45 23.65 16.27
N GLN A 55 -15.15 24.42 17.10
CA GLN A 55 -14.53 25.24 18.12
C GLN A 55 -14.71 24.60 19.50
N CYS A 56 -13.64 24.26 20.17
CA CYS A 56 -13.66 23.76 21.53
C CYS A 56 -14.29 24.81 22.45
N ARG A 57 -15.21 24.40 23.32
CA ARG A 57 -15.87 25.34 24.25
C ARG A 57 -14.95 25.81 25.36
N THR A 58 -13.99 24.99 25.76
CA THR A 58 -13.05 25.29 26.86
C THR A 58 -11.88 26.16 26.41
N CYS A 59 -11.08 25.73 25.45
CA CYS A 59 -9.87 26.44 25.06
C CYS A 59 -10.02 27.30 23.79
N ARG A 60 -11.22 27.40 23.23
CA ARG A 60 -11.58 28.17 22.02
C ARG A 60 -10.79 27.79 20.76
N ARG A 61 -9.97 26.70 20.80
CA ARG A 61 -9.26 26.24 19.62
C ARG A 61 -10.23 25.81 18.53
N GLN A 62 -10.00 26.33 17.33
CA GLN A 62 -10.72 25.92 16.13
C GLN A 62 -9.99 24.73 15.47
N VAL A 63 -10.71 23.71 15.11
CA VAL A 63 -10.20 22.46 14.55
C VAL A 63 -10.93 22.16 13.25
N SER A 64 -10.19 22.02 12.17
CA SER A 64 -10.73 21.51 10.90
C SER A 64 -10.75 19.96 10.94
N LEU A 65 -11.74 19.35 10.28
CA LEU A 65 -11.85 17.91 10.13
C LEU A 65 -10.64 17.29 9.46
N THR A 66 -9.95 18.02 8.57
CA THR A 66 -8.81 17.54 7.78
C THR A 66 -7.45 18.02 8.30
N ALA A 67 -7.42 18.95 9.26
CA ALA A 67 -6.17 19.51 9.78
C ALA A 67 -5.28 18.45 10.42
N GLY A 68 -3.98 18.47 10.09
CA GLY A 68 -3.00 17.52 10.61
C GLY A 68 -3.06 16.12 9.98
N THR A 69 -3.84 15.91 8.94
CA THR A 69 -4.01 14.64 8.23
C THR A 69 -3.45 14.70 6.81
N ILE A 70 -3.49 13.60 6.07
CA ILE A 70 -3.09 13.57 4.66
C ILE A 70 -3.93 14.53 3.79
N PHE A 71 -5.15 14.86 4.23
CA PHE A 71 -6.08 15.80 3.58
C PHE A 71 -5.80 17.27 3.90
N HIS A 72 -4.82 17.54 4.76
CA HIS A 72 -4.49 18.91 5.20
C HIS A 72 -4.20 19.84 4.03
N SER A 73 -4.64 21.10 4.14
CA SER A 73 -4.45 22.16 3.14
C SER A 73 -4.92 21.78 1.72
N SER A 74 -5.97 20.98 1.64
CA SER A 74 -6.61 20.66 0.37
C SER A 74 -7.83 21.57 0.14
N ASN A 75 -7.85 22.22 -1.02
CA ASN A 75 -9.02 23.00 -1.48
C ASN A 75 -10.05 22.13 -2.24
N LEU A 76 -9.79 20.83 -2.35
CA LEU A 76 -10.69 19.90 -3.03
C LEU A 76 -11.86 19.53 -2.13
N ALA A 77 -13.04 19.39 -2.73
CA ALA A 77 -14.19 18.81 -2.06
C ALA A 77 -13.89 17.42 -1.52
N LEU A 78 -14.51 17.04 -0.41
CA LEU A 78 -14.32 15.69 0.16
C LEU A 78 -14.85 14.61 -0.79
N THR A 79 -15.90 14.91 -1.55
CA THR A 79 -16.43 14.01 -2.59
C THR A 79 -15.37 13.62 -3.61
N VAL A 80 -14.48 14.53 -4.02
CA VAL A 80 -13.35 14.22 -4.92
C VAL A 80 -12.35 13.25 -4.25
N TRP A 81 -12.06 13.45 -2.96
CA TRP A 81 -11.20 12.55 -2.20
C TRP A 81 -11.80 11.15 -2.04
N PHE A 82 -13.12 11.07 -1.78
CA PHE A 82 -13.83 9.80 -1.64
C PHE A 82 -13.91 9.05 -2.97
N GLN A 83 -14.15 9.75 -4.08
CA GLN A 83 -14.07 9.16 -5.42
C GLN A 83 -12.66 8.63 -5.71
N ALA A 84 -11.61 9.36 -5.34
CA ALA A 84 -10.25 8.88 -5.46
C ALA A 84 -10.00 7.61 -4.63
N LEU A 85 -10.45 7.59 -3.37
CA LEU A 85 -10.40 6.41 -2.51
C LEU A 85 -11.11 5.22 -3.17
N TYR A 86 -12.31 5.44 -3.73
CA TYR A 86 -13.09 4.42 -4.43
C TYR A 86 -12.32 3.86 -5.63
N HIS A 87 -11.89 4.70 -6.56
CA HIS A 87 -11.22 4.24 -7.77
C HIS A 87 -9.88 3.55 -7.50
N ILE A 88 -9.11 4.02 -6.52
CA ILE A 88 -7.82 3.44 -6.17
C ILE A 88 -7.99 2.08 -5.47
N THR A 89 -9.03 1.89 -4.66
CA THR A 89 -9.25 0.69 -3.88
C THR A 89 -10.03 -0.39 -4.62
N GLN A 90 -11.06 -0.02 -5.40
CA GLN A 90 -11.94 -0.97 -6.08
C GLN A 90 -11.40 -1.47 -7.43
N SER A 91 -10.41 -0.79 -8.01
CA SER A 91 -9.82 -1.21 -9.29
C SER A 91 -8.93 -2.44 -9.13
N LYS A 92 -9.20 -3.52 -9.88
CA LYS A 92 -8.43 -4.78 -9.84
C LYS A 92 -6.95 -4.59 -10.21
N LYS A 93 -6.65 -3.82 -11.24
CA LYS A 93 -5.28 -3.60 -11.74
C LYS A 93 -4.63 -2.31 -11.21
N GLY A 94 -5.39 -1.47 -10.53
CA GLY A 94 -4.99 -0.11 -10.20
C GLY A 94 -5.55 0.89 -11.20
N ILE A 95 -5.20 2.15 -11.05
CA ILE A 95 -5.63 3.23 -11.92
C ILE A 95 -4.44 4.15 -12.16
N SER A 96 -4.24 4.59 -13.41
CA SER A 96 -3.21 5.58 -13.73
C SER A 96 -3.63 6.98 -13.27
N SER A 97 -2.65 7.87 -13.03
CA SER A 97 -2.98 9.26 -12.66
C SER A 97 -3.76 10.00 -13.76
N LEU A 98 -3.53 9.63 -15.03
CA LEU A 98 -4.27 10.21 -16.16
C LEU A 98 -5.74 9.77 -16.17
N GLU A 99 -5.98 8.48 -15.97
CA GLU A 99 -7.33 7.94 -15.86
C GLU A 99 -8.05 8.50 -14.61
N LEU A 100 -7.35 8.58 -13.51
CA LEU A 100 -7.88 9.18 -12.27
C LEU A 100 -8.25 10.65 -12.47
N ALA A 101 -7.42 11.43 -13.17
CA ALA A 101 -7.71 12.83 -13.50
C ALA A 101 -9.00 12.98 -14.29
N ARG A 102 -9.19 12.14 -15.31
CA ARG A 102 -10.41 12.13 -16.14
C ARG A 102 -11.66 11.79 -15.32
N ARG A 103 -11.57 10.77 -14.45
CA ARG A 103 -12.70 10.34 -13.62
C ARG A 103 -13.09 11.36 -12.55
N LEU A 104 -12.09 12.05 -12.00
CA LEU A 104 -12.30 13.05 -10.95
C LEU A 104 -12.63 14.45 -11.51
N GLY A 105 -12.45 14.69 -12.81
CA GLY A 105 -12.59 16.02 -13.41
C GLY A 105 -11.57 17.04 -12.89
N VAL A 106 -10.34 16.61 -12.60
CA VAL A 106 -9.26 17.45 -12.05
C VAL A 106 -8.03 17.44 -12.94
N ALA A 107 -7.16 18.45 -12.80
CA ALA A 107 -5.88 18.48 -13.52
C ALA A 107 -5.01 17.25 -13.16
N TYR A 108 -4.21 16.78 -14.13
CA TYR A 108 -3.29 15.65 -13.97
C TYR A 108 -2.43 15.74 -12.70
N ASN A 109 -1.81 16.90 -12.47
CA ASN A 109 -0.95 17.10 -11.29
C ASN A 109 -1.73 16.98 -9.97
N THR A 110 -3.00 17.34 -9.96
CA THR A 110 -3.88 17.18 -8.79
C THR A 110 -4.17 15.71 -8.55
N ALA A 111 -4.57 14.96 -9.58
CA ALA A 111 -4.82 13.52 -9.50
C ALA A 111 -3.55 12.75 -9.07
N TRP A 112 -2.39 13.12 -9.62
CA TRP A 112 -1.10 12.56 -9.25
C TRP A 112 -0.79 12.78 -7.75
N LYS A 113 -0.99 14.00 -7.24
CA LYS A 113 -0.78 14.29 -5.82
C LYS A 113 -1.73 13.48 -4.92
N ILE A 114 -3.02 13.40 -5.27
CA ILE A 114 -4.01 12.60 -4.56
C ILE A 114 -3.57 11.13 -4.53
N GLN A 115 -3.26 10.57 -5.69
CA GLN A 115 -2.85 9.18 -5.83
C GLN A 115 -1.60 8.86 -5.00
N HIS A 116 -0.56 9.70 -5.11
CA HIS A 116 0.69 9.49 -4.37
C HIS A 116 0.53 9.66 -2.86
N LYS A 117 -0.33 10.57 -2.39
CA LYS A 117 -0.69 10.69 -0.98
C LYS A 117 -1.38 9.42 -0.48
N LEU A 118 -2.36 8.90 -1.20
CA LEU A 118 -3.07 7.68 -0.81
C LEU A 118 -2.18 6.43 -0.88
N MET A 119 -1.30 6.32 -1.89
CA MET A 119 -0.30 5.25 -1.95
C MET A 119 0.71 5.32 -0.80
N GLN A 120 1.05 6.51 -0.32
CA GLN A 120 1.90 6.68 0.87
C GLN A 120 1.20 6.16 2.12
N VAL A 121 -0.08 6.48 2.30
CA VAL A 121 -0.91 5.94 3.40
C VAL A 121 -0.94 4.41 3.36
N MET A 122 -1.07 3.82 2.16
CA MET A 122 -1.01 2.38 1.98
C MET A 122 0.36 1.80 2.38
N LEU A 123 1.45 2.47 1.99
CA LEU A 123 2.82 2.05 2.33
C LEU A 123 3.04 2.03 3.84
N GLU A 124 2.65 3.08 4.54
CA GLU A 124 2.76 3.18 6.00
C GLU A 124 1.91 2.12 6.71
N ARG A 125 0.71 1.87 6.21
CA ARG A 125 -0.16 0.82 6.76
C ARG A 125 0.43 -0.58 6.60
N GLU A 126 1.00 -0.88 5.43
CA GLU A 126 1.61 -2.19 5.18
C GLU A 126 2.91 -2.39 5.98
N ALA A 127 3.65 -1.32 6.29
CA ALA A 127 4.91 -1.41 7.02
C ALA A 127 4.78 -2.07 8.40
N GLY A 128 3.71 -1.77 9.13
CA GLY A 128 3.49 -2.23 10.51
C GLY A 128 2.93 -3.66 10.66
N GLN A 129 2.82 -4.45 9.58
CA GLN A 129 2.21 -5.78 9.65
C GLN A 129 3.15 -6.85 9.05
N PRO A 130 3.99 -7.53 9.85
CA PRO A 130 4.84 -8.60 9.36
C PRO A 130 4.00 -9.79 8.84
N LEU A 131 4.56 -10.56 7.94
CA LEU A 131 4.01 -11.84 7.47
C LEU A 131 4.43 -12.97 8.40
N GLY A 132 3.69 -14.09 8.35
CA GLY A 132 4.07 -15.31 9.07
C GLY A 132 3.77 -15.24 10.57
N GLY A 133 4.64 -15.87 11.35
CA GLY A 133 4.48 -16.10 12.79
C GLY A 133 3.74 -17.41 13.10
N GLY A 134 4.07 -18.04 14.22
CA GLY A 134 3.42 -19.27 14.66
C GLY A 134 3.55 -20.46 13.69
N GLY A 135 4.70 -20.61 13.04
CA GLY A 135 4.94 -21.70 12.08
C GLY A 135 4.28 -21.50 10.71
N ARG A 136 3.69 -20.34 10.42
CA ARG A 136 3.11 -20.07 9.10
C ARG A 136 4.17 -20.02 8.01
N ARG A 137 3.81 -20.58 6.86
CA ARG A 137 4.69 -20.65 5.71
C ARG A 137 4.69 -19.34 4.91
N VAL A 138 5.89 -18.89 4.52
CA VAL A 138 6.14 -17.73 3.66
C VAL A 138 7.03 -18.16 2.49
N GLU A 139 6.55 -17.95 1.26
CA GLU A 139 7.36 -18.08 0.05
C GLU A 139 8.07 -16.76 -0.23
N ILE A 140 9.37 -16.76 -0.51
CA ILE A 140 10.13 -15.54 -0.79
C ILE A 140 10.93 -15.70 -2.08
N ASP A 141 10.97 -14.63 -2.90
CA ASP A 141 11.74 -14.62 -4.15
C ASP A 141 12.18 -13.20 -4.51
N ASP A 142 13.24 -13.11 -5.30
CA ASP A 142 13.79 -11.86 -5.83
C ASP A 142 13.16 -11.49 -7.18
N ALA A 143 13.01 -10.20 -7.45
CA ALA A 143 12.49 -9.74 -8.71
C ALA A 143 12.99 -8.34 -9.07
N TYR A 144 12.80 -7.99 -10.34
CA TYR A 144 13.12 -6.66 -10.88
C TYR A 144 11.92 -6.04 -11.57
N LEU A 145 11.74 -4.73 -11.38
CA LEU A 145 10.91 -3.86 -12.20
C LEU A 145 11.79 -3.09 -13.19
N GLY A 146 11.22 -2.72 -14.36
CA GLY A 146 11.92 -1.93 -15.38
C GLY A 146 11.88 -2.53 -16.78
N GLY A 147 11.15 -3.64 -16.98
CA GLY A 147 10.93 -4.26 -18.30
C GLY A 147 12.16 -4.94 -18.90
N ALA A 148 11.97 -5.53 -20.08
CA ALA A 148 13.07 -6.04 -20.92
C ALA A 148 13.70 -4.86 -21.68
N ARG A 149 15.02 -4.82 -21.72
CA ARG A 149 15.78 -3.88 -22.55
C ARG A 149 16.72 -4.66 -23.45
N SER A 150 16.81 -4.25 -24.71
CA SER A 150 17.77 -4.78 -25.67
C SER A 150 19.15 -4.18 -25.38
N GLY A 151 20.16 -5.02 -25.43
CA GLY A 151 21.56 -4.62 -25.15
C GLY A 151 21.91 -4.48 -23.68
N GLY A 152 23.18 -4.47 -23.36
CA GLY A 152 23.70 -4.35 -22.00
C GLY A 152 23.97 -5.68 -21.29
N LYS A 153 24.54 -5.57 -20.08
CA LYS A 153 24.94 -6.72 -19.27
C LYS A 153 23.71 -7.52 -18.80
N ARG A 154 23.64 -8.80 -19.14
CA ARG A 154 22.60 -9.72 -18.66
C ARG A 154 22.85 -10.10 -17.21
N GLY A 155 21.77 -10.29 -16.44
CA GLY A 155 21.85 -10.81 -15.05
C GLY A 155 21.44 -9.83 -13.99
N ARG A 156 21.70 -10.21 -12.73
CA ARG A 156 21.43 -9.41 -11.54
C ARG A 156 22.31 -8.17 -11.53
N GLY A 157 21.74 -6.98 -11.31
CA GLY A 157 22.48 -5.71 -11.34
C GLY A 157 22.42 -4.97 -12.69
N ALA A 158 21.52 -5.36 -13.61
CA ALA A 158 21.28 -4.59 -14.83
C ALA A 158 20.89 -3.13 -14.51
N PRO A 159 21.57 -2.15 -15.12
CA PRO A 159 21.29 -0.73 -14.85
C PRO A 159 19.82 -0.38 -15.19
N ALA A 160 19.26 0.57 -14.45
CA ALA A 160 17.88 1.04 -14.57
C ALA A 160 16.77 0.00 -14.27
N LYS A 161 17.09 -1.10 -13.61
CA LYS A 161 16.09 -2.00 -13.03
C LYS A 161 16.04 -1.80 -11.52
N THR A 162 14.81 -1.75 -10.98
CA THR A 162 14.61 -1.63 -9.54
C THR A 162 14.43 -3.01 -8.94
N PRO A 163 15.38 -3.50 -8.11
CA PRO A 163 15.26 -4.78 -7.44
C PRO A 163 14.26 -4.69 -6.29
N PHE A 164 13.51 -5.75 -6.08
CA PHE A 164 12.62 -5.90 -4.93
C PHE A 164 12.49 -7.36 -4.54
N VAL A 165 12.08 -7.59 -3.30
CA VAL A 165 11.76 -8.91 -2.76
C VAL A 165 10.25 -9.03 -2.64
N ALA A 166 9.71 -10.14 -3.12
CA ALA A 166 8.34 -10.55 -2.91
C ALA A 166 8.30 -11.64 -1.83
N ALA A 167 7.47 -11.44 -0.82
CA ALA A 167 7.17 -12.44 0.20
C ALA A 167 5.67 -12.69 0.24
N VAL A 168 5.27 -13.96 0.23
CA VAL A 168 3.86 -14.40 0.18
C VAL A 168 3.61 -15.36 1.33
N GLU A 169 2.79 -14.96 2.28
CA GLU A 169 2.26 -15.83 3.32
C GLU A 169 1.18 -16.72 2.72
N THR A 170 1.28 -18.02 2.94
CA THR A 170 0.27 -18.99 2.50
C THR A 170 -0.69 -19.33 3.64
N ALA A 171 -1.97 -19.56 3.30
CA ALA A 171 -2.96 -20.04 4.23
C ALA A 171 -2.80 -21.55 4.47
N ASP A 172 -3.30 -22.04 5.60
CA ASP A 172 -3.23 -23.46 5.99
C ASP A 172 -3.82 -24.40 4.92
N LYS A 173 -4.82 -23.92 4.17
CA LYS A 173 -5.44 -24.62 3.04
C LYS A 173 -4.71 -24.43 1.70
N GLY A 174 -3.49 -23.89 1.71
CA GLY A 174 -2.64 -23.81 0.53
C GLY A 174 -2.98 -22.69 -0.46
N GLY A 175 -3.42 -21.52 -0.02
CA GLY A 175 -3.64 -20.33 -0.87
C GLY A 175 -2.75 -19.15 -0.50
N ALA A 176 -2.46 -18.26 -1.43
CA ALA A 176 -1.82 -17.00 -1.08
C ALA A 176 -2.74 -16.21 -0.13
N HIS A 177 -2.25 -15.87 1.06
CA HIS A 177 -3.04 -15.15 2.07
C HIS A 177 -2.69 -13.65 2.09
N ARG A 178 -1.46 -13.33 2.40
CA ARG A 178 -0.95 -11.96 2.45
C ARG A 178 0.36 -11.85 1.67
N VAL A 179 0.67 -10.65 1.20
CA VAL A 179 1.91 -10.39 0.46
C VAL A 179 2.63 -9.16 1.01
N LYS A 180 3.95 -9.16 0.93
CA LYS A 180 4.80 -7.99 1.05
C LYS A 180 5.71 -7.88 -0.16
N LEU A 181 5.84 -6.66 -0.66
CA LEU A 181 6.64 -6.33 -1.83
C LEU A 181 7.57 -5.19 -1.41
N THR A 182 8.83 -5.50 -1.19
CA THR A 182 9.77 -4.55 -0.59
C THR A 182 10.92 -4.25 -1.56
N PRO A 183 11.06 -3.01 -2.04
CA PRO A 183 12.25 -2.61 -2.80
C PRO A 183 13.51 -2.77 -1.96
N VAL A 184 14.59 -3.15 -2.62
CA VAL A 184 15.92 -3.31 -2.04
C VAL A 184 16.94 -2.58 -2.90
N ARG A 185 18.08 -2.19 -2.33
CA ARG A 185 19.19 -1.61 -3.10
C ARG A 185 19.98 -2.67 -3.87
N GLY A 186 19.93 -3.90 -3.39
CA GLY A 186 20.58 -5.06 -4.00
C GLY A 186 20.37 -6.30 -3.15
N PHE A 187 20.75 -7.46 -3.70
CA PHE A 187 20.58 -8.73 -3.02
C PHE A 187 21.86 -9.10 -2.22
N ARG A 188 22.04 -8.38 -1.10
CA ARG A 188 23.15 -8.60 -0.14
C ARG A 188 22.59 -9.18 1.16
N LYS A 189 23.34 -10.07 1.82
CA LYS A 189 22.92 -10.73 3.08
C LYS A 189 22.46 -9.72 4.14
N ALA A 190 23.22 -8.65 4.38
CA ALA A 190 22.89 -7.64 5.38
C ALA A 190 21.55 -6.92 5.08
N GLU A 191 21.27 -6.68 3.80
CA GLU A 191 20.01 -6.04 3.38
C GLU A 191 18.83 -7.00 3.51
N ILE A 192 18.99 -8.26 3.11
CA ILE A 192 17.95 -9.28 3.29
C ILE A 192 17.68 -9.54 4.76
N LYS A 193 18.70 -9.62 5.62
CA LYS A 193 18.53 -9.76 7.07
C LYS A 193 17.69 -8.64 7.67
N ARG A 194 17.97 -7.39 7.30
CA ARG A 194 17.22 -6.22 7.73
C ARG A 194 15.78 -6.24 7.21
N LEU A 195 15.59 -6.61 5.95
CA LEU A 195 14.28 -6.77 5.33
C LEU A 195 13.46 -7.81 6.06
N VAL A 196 13.98 -9.00 6.27
CA VAL A 196 13.28 -10.13 6.92
C VAL A 196 12.85 -9.74 8.33
N ARG A 197 13.75 -9.20 9.15
CA ARG A 197 13.44 -8.74 10.51
C ARG A 197 12.30 -7.72 10.58
N ARG A 198 12.12 -6.94 9.54
CA ARG A 198 11.06 -5.92 9.46
C ARG A 198 9.76 -6.45 8.87
N THR A 199 9.83 -7.47 8.01
CA THR A 199 8.70 -7.87 7.17
C THR A 199 8.15 -9.25 7.44
N ILE A 200 8.92 -10.11 8.11
CA ILE A 200 8.53 -11.48 8.44
C ILE A 200 8.68 -11.66 9.95
N ALA A 201 7.65 -12.23 10.58
CA ALA A 201 7.67 -12.50 12.02
C ALA A 201 8.63 -13.65 12.35
N PRO A 202 9.37 -13.60 13.47
CA PRO A 202 10.19 -14.72 13.93
C PRO A 202 9.38 -16.02 14.06
N GLY A 203 10.04 -17.18 13.89
CA GLY A 203 9.38 -18.48 13.93
C GLY A 203 8.52 -18.81 12.72
N SER A 204 8.62 -18.02 11.63
CA SER A 204 7.99 -18.36 10.35
C SER A 204 8.80 -19.40 9.60
N ILE A 205 8.12 -20.30 8.88
CA ILE A 205 8.75 -21.23 7.92
C ILE A 205 8.93 -20.50 6.59
N VAL A 206 10.16 -20.23 6.18
CA VAL A 206 10.43 -19.44 4.96
C VAL A 206 11.10 -20.32 3.89
N VAL A 207 10.45 -20.39 2.73
CA VAL A 207 10.96 -21.14 1.57
C VAL A 207 11.50 -20.16 0.52
N SER A 208 12.74 -20.37 0.04
CA SER A 208 13.39 -19.56 -0.99
C SER A 208 14.06 -20.43 -2.06
N ASP A 209 14.41 -19.81 -3.21
CA ASP A 209 15.12 -20.46 -4.33
C ASP A 209 16.59 -20.81 -4.06
N GLY A 210 17.08 -20.58 -2.85
CA GLY A 210 18.46 -20.83 -2.48
C GLY A 210 19.46 -19.77 -2.95
N LEU A 211 19.02 -18.59 -3.36
CA LEU A 211 19.92 -17.48 -3.64
C LEU A 211 20.78 -17.18 -2.40
N SER A 212 22.09 -17.03 -2.57
CA SER A 212 23.07 -16.95 -1.47
C SER A 212 22.78 -15.87 -0.42
N CYS A 213 22.15 -14.75 -0.80
CA CYS A 213 21.76 -13.71 0.15
C CYS A 213 20.59 -14.13 1.05
N PHE A 214 19.77 -15.10 0.65
CA PHE A 214 18.65 -15.59 1.45
C PHE A 214 19.09 -16.48 2.61
N SER A 215 20.35 -16.94 2.66
CA SER A 215 20.89 -17.59 3.86
C SER A 215 20.76 -16.72 5.12
N ALA A 216 20.68 -15.40 4.97
CA ALA A 216 20.44 -14.44 6.07
C ALA A 216 19.04 -14.54 6.71
N ILE A 217 18.12 -15.32 6.13
CA ILE A 217 16.76 -15.53 6.67
C ILE A 217 16.83 -16.29 8.01
N ALA A 218 17.65 -17.33 8.09
CA ALA A 218 17.88 -18.09 9.33
C ALA A 218 18.46 -17.19 10.44
N GLU A 219 19.42 -16.31 10.09
CA GLU A 219 19.98 -15.33 11.02
C GLU A 219 18.99 -14.27 11.51
N ALA A 220 17.84 -14.14 10.84
CA ALA A 220 16.77 -13.25 11.23
C ALA A 220 15.72 -13.90 12.16
N GLY A 221 15.93 -15.16 12.55
CA GLY A 221 15.06 -15.90 13.48
C GLY A 221 13.89 -16.64 12.81
N CYS A 222 14.01 -16.95 11.53
CA CYS A 222 13.05 -17.75 10.77
C CYS A 222 13.60 -19.16 10.50
N ASP A 223 12.72 -20.14 10.37
CA ASP A 223 13.07 -21.49 9.90
C ASP A 223 13.18 -21.46 8.37
N HIS A 224 14.40 -21.51 7.86
CA HIS A 224 14.70 -21.29 6.44
C HIS A 224 14.92 -22.60 5.69
N HIS A 225 14.10 -22.85 4.68
CA HIS A 225 14.16 -23.98 3.77
C HIS A 225 14.55 -23.55 2.35
N PRO A 226 15.86 -23.47 2.03
CA PRO A 226 16.31 -23.15 0.68
C PRO A 226 16.08 -24.35 -0.25
N MET A 227 15.46 -24.13 -1.40
CA MET A 227 15.25 -25.12 -2.45
C MET A 227 16.06 -24.73 -3.69
N ILE A 228 17.19 -25.35 -3.91
CA ILE A 228 18.04 -25.08 -5.08
C ILE A 228 17.36 -25.62 -6.33
N THR A 229 16.92 -24.74 -7.20
CA THR A 229 16.07 -25.07 -8.36
C THR A 229 16.85 -25.16 -9.68
N GLY A 230 18.12 -24.75 -9.72
CA GLY A 230 18.91 -24.66 -10.94
C GLY A 230 18.45 -23.59 -11.93
N GLY A 231 17.33 -22.88 -11.63
CA GLY A 231 16.75 -21.85 -12.48
C GLY A 231 15.96 -22.38 -13.69
N GLY A 232 15.49 -21.46 -14.54
CA GLY A 232 14.78 -21.76 -15.78
C GLY A 232 13.29 -22.11 -15.63
N PRO A 233 12.62 -22.54 -16.74
CA PRO A 233 11.18 -22.77 -16.76
C PRO A 233 10.65 -23.84 -15.80
N ARG A 234 11.49 -24.83 -15.45
CA ARG A 234 11.13 -25.90 -14.51
C ARG A 234 11.03 -25.38 -13.07
N ALA A 235 11.92 -24.47 -12.68
CA ALA A 235 11.91 -23.84 -11.36
C ALA A 235 10.62 -23.05 -11.09
N VAL A 236 10.11 -22.36 -12.11
CA VAL A 236 8.88 -21.58 -12.01
C VAL A 236 7.64 -22.45 -11.75
N LYS A 237 7.67 -23.72 -12.17
CA LYS A 237 6.54 -24.66 -12.03
C LYS A 237 6.54 -25.44 -10.71
N LEU A 238 7.55 -25.27 -9.85
CA LEU A 238 7.59 -25.94 -8.56
C LEU A 238 6.45 -25.45 -7.66
N GLU A 239 5.69 -26.39 -7.12
CA GLU A 239 4.56 -26.08 -6.22
C GLU A 239 5.01 -25.24 -5.02
N ALA A 240 6.24 -25.44 -4.58
CA ALA A 240 6.85 -24.72 -3.46
C ALA A 240 6.95 -23.19 -3.67
N PHE A 241 6.93 -22.71 -4.92
CA PHE A 241 7.02 -21.30 -5.31
C PHE A 241 5.81 -20.80 -6.08
N LYS A 242 4.75 -21.58 -6.11
CA LYS A 242 3.53 -21.28 -6.87
C LYS A 242 2.96 -19.90 -6.58
N TRP A 243 2.87 -19.55 -5.33
CA TRP A 243 2.18 -18.32 -4.92
C TRP A 243 3.05 -17.09 -5.07
N VAL A 244 4.36 -17.19 -4.79
CA VAL A 244 5.28 -16.07 -5.04
C VAL A 244 5.43 -15.80 -6.54
N ASN A 245 5.54 -16.83 -7.37
CA ASN A 245 5.60 -16.70 -8.83
C ASN A 245 4.31 -16.11 -9.42
N THR A 246 3.15 -16.60 -8.98
CA THR A 246 1.84 -16.05 -9.38
C THR A 246 1.72 -14.59 -8.98
N THR A 247 2.15 -14.24 -7.78
CA THR A 247 2.13 -12.85 -7.28
C THR A 247 3.05 -11.97 -8.10
N LEU A 248 4.27 -12.40 -8.37
CA LEU A 248 5.23 -11.67 -9.20
C LEU A 248 4.69 -11.43 -10.63
N GLY A 249 4.07 -12.43 -11.24
CA GLY A 249 3.39 -12.30 -12.52
C GLY A 249 2.28 -11.24 -12.48
N ASN A 250 1.42 -11.29 -11.47
CA ASN A 250 0.32 -10.34 -11.28
C ASN A 250 0.81 -8.90 -11.02
N VAL A 251 1.87 -8.72 -10.23
CA VAL A 251 2.50 -7.41 -9.98
C VAL A 251 3.05 -6.82 -11.27
N LYS A 252 3.85 -7.59 -12.02
CA LYS A 252 4.45 -7.16 -13.29
C LYS A 252 3.38 -6.80 -14.32
N ASN A 253 2.32 -7.61 -14.44
CA ASN A 253 1.21 -7.36 -15.35
C ASN A 253 0.40 -6.12 -14.95
N SER A 254 0.14 -5.92 -13.65
CA SER A 254 -0.55 -4.73 -13.13
C SER A 254 0.25 -3.46 -13.42
N ILE A 255 1.56 -3.48 -13.15
CA ILE A 255 2.43 -2.32 -13.38
C ILE A 255 2.56 -2.01 -14.87
N ARG A 256 2.84 -3.01 -15.70
CA ARG A 256 2.99 -2.83 -17.14
C ARG A 256 1.69 -2.36 -17.81
N GLY A 257 0.56 -2.95 -17.44
CA GLY A 257 -0.73 -2.65 -18.07
C GLY A 257 -1.40 -1.36 -17.62
N THR A 258 -0.99 -0.80 -16.46
CA THR A 258 -1.64 0.40 -15.90
C THR A 258 -0.73 1.62 -15.89
N TYR A 259 0.55 1.43 -15.55
CA TYR A 259 1.48 2.56 -15.30
C TYR A 259 2.58 2.65 -16.35
N HIS A 260 2.79 1.60 -17.15
CA HIS A 260 3.82 1.44 -18.18
C HIS A 260 5.25 1.60 -17.63
N ALA A 261 5.61 2.80 -17.14
CA ALA A 261 6.91 3.08 -16.54
C ALA A 261 6.74 3.74 -15.17
N ILE A 262 7.53 3.29 -14.20
CA ILE A 262 7.56 3.83 -12.84
C ILE A 262 9.01 4.27 -12.56
N ARG A 263 9.19 5.50 -12.11
CA ARG A 263 10.51 5.94 -11.64
C ARG A 263 10.90 5.15 -10.39
N PRO A 264 12.16 4.70 -10.26
CA PRO A 264 12.62 3.86 -9.14
C PRO A 264 12.20 4.40 -7.77
N GLN A 265 12.30 5.69 -7.59
CA GLN A 265 11.95 6.39 -6.38
C GLN A 265 10.50 6.22 -5.92
N HIS A 266 9.57 6.03 -6.84
CA HIS A 266 8.16 5.83 -6.52
C HIS A 266 7.77 4.35 -6.38
N THR A 267 8.67 3.43 -6.69
CA THR A 267 8.43 1.98 -6.63
C THR A 267 7.82 1.52 -5.31
N PRO A 268 8.29 1.98 -4.13
CA PRO A 268 7.70 1.55 -2.86
C PRO A 268 6.19 1.79 -2.77
N ARG A 269 5.71 2.94 -3.25
CA ARG A 269 4.28 3.31 -3.23
C ARG A 269 3.43 2.46 -4.15
N TYR A 270 3.92 2.18 -5.37
CA TYR A 270 3.20 1.33 -6.33
C TYR A 270 3.12 -0.12 -5.87
N LEU A 271 4.21 -0.64 -5.31
CA LEU A 271 4.22 -1.98 -4.73
C LEU A 271 3.31 -2.07 -3.50
N ALA A 272 3.30 -1.05 -2.65
CA ALA A 272 2.41 -0.97 -1.50
C ALA A 272 0.94 -0.88 -1.91
N GLN A 273 0.60 -0.16 -2.97
CA GLN A 273 -0.76 -0.12 -3.50
C GLN A 273 -1.23 -1.51 -3.97
N PHE A 274 -0.37 -2.27 -4.63
CA PHE A 274 -0.69 -3.65 -5.01
C PHE A 274 -0.90 -4.52 -3.77
N ALA A 275 0.07 -4.51 -2.83
CA ALA A 275 0.00 -5.30 -1.60
C ALA A 275 -1.24 -4.94 -0.76
N TYR A 276 -1.54 -3.65 -0.60
CA TYR A 276 -2.70 -3.18 0.15
C TYR A 276 -4.01 -3.77 -0.37
N ARG A 277 -4.23 -3.73 -1.70
CA ARG A 277 -5.44 -4.28 -2.32
C ARG A 277 -5.45 -5.82 -2.25
N PHE A 278 -4.33 -6.46 -2.51
CA PHE A 278 -4.22 -7.91 -2.42
C PHE A 278 -4.53 -8.41 -1.01
N ASN A 279 -3.96 -7.80 0.00
CA ASN A 279 -4.12 -8.21 1.39
C ASN A 279 -5.55 -8.00 1.94
N ARG A 280 -6.37 -7.20 1.25
CA ARG A 280 -7.77 -6.91 1.65
C ARG A 280 -8.80 -7.38 0.62
N ARG A 281 -8.38 -8.19 -0.35
CA ARG A 281 -9.24 -8.63 -1.45
C ARG A 281 -10.49 -9.40 -1.05
N TYR A 282 -10.52 -9.95 0.16
CA TYR A 282 -11.68 -10.66 0.69
C TYR A 282 -12.73 -9.77 1.37
N ARG A 283 -12.43 -8.46 1.53
CA ARG A 283 -13.28 -7.47 2.19
C ARG A 283 -13.19 -6.13 1.46
N LEU A 284 -13.57 -6.13 0.19
CA LEU A 284 -13.41 -4.97 -0.68
C LEU A 284 -14.25 -3.77 -0.23
N GLU A 285 -15.43 -4.02 0.32
CA GLU A 285 -16.33 -2.99 0.87
C GLU A 285 -15.72 -2.21 2.04
N GLU A 286 -14.83 -2.85 2.80
CA GLU A 286 -14.17 -2.21 3.95
C GLU A 286 -12.92 -1.38 3.54
N MET A 287 -12.50 -1.40 2.29
CA MET A 287 -11.25 -0.76 1.90
C MET A 287 -11.29 0.76 2.06
N ILE A 288 -12.42 1.40 1.73
CA ILE A 288 -12.57 2.87 1.84
C ILE A 288 -12.48 3.30 3.31
N PRO A 289 -13.33 2.79 4.24
CA PRO A 289 -13.25 3.19 5.64
C PRO A 289 -11.89 2.88 6.26
N ARG A 290 -11.29 1.74 5.96
CA ARG A 290 -9.95 1.37 6.48
C ARG A 290 -8.86 2.31 5.97
N LEU A 291 -8.87 2.66 4.67
CA LEU A 291 -7.86 3.55 4.11
C LEU A 291 -8.06 4.98 4.63
N ALA A 292 -9.29 5.47 4.69
CA ALA A 292 -9.61 6.79 5.21
C ALA A 292 -9.27 6.92 6.70
N TRP A 293 -9.51 5.87 7.50
CA TRP A 293 -9.14 5.82 8.91
C TRP A 293 -7.63 6.00 9.12
N VAL A 294 -6.80 5.33 8.32
CA VAL A 294 -5.33 5.50 8.36
C VAL A 294 -4.94 6.88 7.81
N ALA A 295 -5.57 7.34 6.73
CA ALA A 295 -5.31 8.65 6.13
C ALA A 295 -5.55 9.81 7.10
N LEU A 296 -6.54 9.69 7.98
CA LEU A 296 -6.83 10.65 9.05
C LEU A 296 -5.75 10.67 10.16
N ARG A 297 -4.90 9.66 10.25
CA ARG A 297 -3.80 9.50 11.23
C ARG A 297 -2.43 9.64 10.60
N THR A 298 -2.38 9.77 9.27
CA THR A 298 -1.15 10.04 8.52
C THR A 298 -0.91 11.54 8.49
N PRO A 299 0.29 12.02 8.88
CA PRO A 299 0.64 13.44 8.82
C PRO A 299 0.54 14.04 7.41
N PRO A 300 0.43 15.36 7.29
CA PRO A 300 0.41 16.04 6.01
C PRO A 300 1.65 15.70 5.19
N MET A 301 1.44 15.43 3.89
CA MET A 301 2.52 15.17 2.95
C MET A 301 2.49 16.22 1.83
N PRO A 302 3.20 17.34 1.98
CA PRO A 302 3.30 18.37 0.95
C PRO A 302 4.06 17.87 -0.27
N TYR A 303 3.93 18.58 -1.40
CA TYR A 303 4.42 18.12 -2.70
C TYR A 303 5.93 17.84 -2.72
N HIS A 304 6.74 18.68 -2.06
CA HIS A 304 8.17 18.46 -1.98
C HIS A 304 8.54 17.14 -1.29
N LEU A 305 7.81 16.74 -0.23
CA LEU A 305 8.00 15.44 0.42
C LEU A 305 7.52 14.28 -0.47
N LEU A 306 6.44 14.48 -1.26
CA LEU A 306 6.03 13.48 -2.25
C LEU A 306 7.11 13.25 -3.31
N LYS A 307 7.90 14.27 -3.64
CA LYS A 307 9.05 14.16 -4.54
C LYS A 307 10.30 13.61 -3.88
N LEU A 308 10.56 14.00 -2.63
CA LEU A 308 11.80 13.74 -1.88
C LEU A 308 11.73 12.49 -0.99
N ALA A 309 10.55 11.91 -0.76
CA ALA A 309 10.38 10.68 0.05
C ALA A 309 11.24 9.47 -0.44
N GLU A 310 12.22 9.75 -1.22
CA GLU A 310 13.04 8.89 -2.04
C GLU A 310 14.50 8.83 -1.61
N ASN A 311 14.94 9.83 -0.85
CA ASN A 311 16.34 9.93 -0.44
C ASN A 311 16.63 9.37 0.94
N SER A 312 15.62 8.84 1.63
CA SER A 312 15.72 8.34 3.01
C SER A 312 15.55 6.82 3.14
N ALA A 313 15.80 6.06 2.07
CA ALA A 313 15.82 4.60 2.12
C ALA A 313 17.25 4.04 2.05
#